data_7c7c6b5b63a9da5b2cf339365dbd3815
#
_entry.id   7c7c6b5b63a9da5b2cf339365dbd3815
#
_cell.length_a   1.000
_cell.length_b   1.000
_cell.length_c   1.000
_cell.angle_alpha   90.00
_cell.angle_beta   90.00
_cell.angle_gamma   90.00
#
_symmetry.space_group_name_H-M   'P 1'
#
loop_
_entity.id
_entity.type
_entity.pdbx_description
1 polymer ?
#
loop_
_entity_poly.entity_id
_entity_poly.type
_entity_poly.pdbx_seq_one_letter_code
_entity_poly.pdbx_strand_id
1 'polypeptide(L)'
;MDLLELRGKLDQIDEKIVALYEERMEISSQVADYKIETGKKVFDKAREEEKLAKVRALTHNAFNAHGAQELFEQIMSMSRKLQYNKLVQAGSLGRLPFIGVDRLETEQARVVFQGAEGAYSHLAMQRYFGEQVKSFHVDTFRDAMTAIEEGSADFAVLPIENSTAGIVSEIYDLLVEFENYIVGEQIIRIEHCLLGLPGTDISQIKTVYSHPQSLMQSAKFLASHEDWKQVSLKNNAFAAEKVSKEGDRTQAAIAGEQAAKAYGLEILKRGVNQAENNSTRFIIVTNQKIFRKDAGKISICLEVPHESGSLYHILSHFIYNNLNMTKIESRPIEERDWEYRFFIDFEGNFADGAVKNALRGLRDEARNMKILGNY
;
A
#
# COMPACT_ATOMS: atom_id res chain seq x y z
N MET A 1 36.77 19.00 -37.34
CA MET A 1 36.69 19.07 -35.88
C MET A 1 36.64 17.63 -35.39
N ASP A 2 37.59 17.23 -34.59
CA ASP A 2 37.67 15.85 -34.08
C ASP A 2 36.70 15.65 -32.92
N LEU A 3 36.14 14.44 -32.79
CA LEU A 3 35.22 14.07 -31.72
C LEU A 3 35.85 14.27 -30.32
N LEU A 4 37.17 14.02 -30.20
CA LEU A 4 37.91 14.23 -28.94
C LEU A 4 37.97 15.73 -28.57
N GLU A 5 38.17 16.61 -29.53
CA GLU A 5 38.16 18.07 -29.31
C GLU A 5 36.77 18.55 -28.84
N LEU A 6 35.67 18.01 -29.45
CA LEU A 6 34.30 18.33 -29.04
C LEU A 6 34.00 17.85 -27.64
N ARG A 7 34.41 16.63 -27.27
CA ARG A 7 34.29 16.08 -25.91
C ARG A 7 35.01 16.95 -24.88
N GLY A 8 36.28 17.36 -25.17
CA GLY A 8 37.02 18.24 -24.28
C GLY A 8 36.34 19.60 -24.06
N LYS A 9 35.63 20.14 -25.08
CA LYS A 9 34.83 21.36 -24.90
C LYS A 9 33.57 21.11 -24.03
N LEU A 10 32.95 19.96 -24.16
CA LEU A 10 31.82 19.56 -23.29
C LEU A 10 32.28 19.43 -21.84
N ASP A 11 33.38 18.72 -21.59
CA ASP A 11 33.94 18.53 -20.25
C ASP A 11 34.19 19.88 -19.54
N GLN A 12 34.74 20.87 -20.23
CA GLN A 12 34.95 22.22 -19.71
C GLN A 12 33.63 22.97 -19.40
N ILE A 13 32.58 22.70 -20.14
CA ILE A 13 31.26 23.27 -19.88
C ILE A 13 30.65 22.60 -18.66
N ASP A 14 30.77 21.28 -18.56
CA ASP A 14 30.25 20.48 -17.44
C ASP A 14 30.86 20.88 -16.09
N GLU A 15 32.21 21.15 -16.08
CA GLU A 15 32.88 21.70 -14.90
C GLU A 15 32.26 23.03 -14.44
N LYS A 16 31.93 23.93 -15.38
CA LYS A 16 31.27 25.21 -15.05
C LYS A 16 29.85 25.01 -14.54
N ILE A 17 29.11 24.06 -15.12
CA ILE A 17 27.75 23.72 -14.67
C ILE A 17 27.78 23.21 -13.22
N VAL A 18 28.74 22.32 -12.90
CA VAL A 18 28.92 21.82 -11.53
C VAL A 18 29.22 22.95 -10.55
N ALA A 19 30.18 23.80 -10.87
CA ALA A 19 30.57 24.93 -10.01
C ALA A 19 29.38 25.88 -9.76
N LEU A 20 28.64 26.24 -10.80
CA LEU A 20 27.46 27.10 -10.69
C LEU A 20 26.29 26.42 -9.90
N TYR A 21 26.17 25.11 -10.04
CA TYR A 21 25.19 24.33 -9.27
C TYR A 21 25.54 24.34 -7.78
N GLU A 22 26.80 24.12 -7.40
CA GLU A 22 27.27 24.15 -6.01
C GLU A 22 27.05 25.53 -5.39
N GLU A 23 27.45 26.61 -6.08
CA GLU A 23 27.22 27.99 -5.64
C GLU A 23 25.71 28.24 -5.40
N ARG A 24 24.88 27.79 -6.33
CA ARG A 24 23.41 27.92 -6.20
C ARG A 24 22.87 27.13 -5.00
N MET A 25 23.41 25.95 -4.70
CA MET A 25 23.00 25.16 -3.53
C MET A 25 23.41 25.84 -2.23
N GLU A 26 24.57 26.49 -2.19
CA GLU A 26 25.01 27.30 -1.04
C GLU A 26 24.01 28.43 -0.74
N ILE A 27 23.61 29.19 -1.75
CA ILE A 27 22.56 30.23 -1.62
C ILE A 27 21.24 29.62 -1.18
N SER A 28 20.86 28.44 -1.71
CA SER A 28 19.64 27.74 -1.30
C SER A 28 19.68 27.31 0.17
N SER A 29 20.86 26.98 0.69
CA SER A 29 21.09 26.72 2.11
C SER A 29 20.83 27.96 2.98
N GLN A 30 21.29 29.13 2.56
CA GLN A 30 21.03 30.39 3.26
C GLN A 30 19.53 30.77 3.22
N VAL A 31 18.86 30.50 2.09
CA VAL A 31 17.38 30.67 1.99
C VAL A 31 16.65 29.77 2.98
N ALA A 32 17.16 28.56 3.23
CA ALA A 32 16.58 27.67 4.24
C ALA A 32 16.70 28.27 5.65
N ASP A 33 17.86 28.81 6.00
CA ASP A 33 18.08 29.46 7.32
C ASP A 33 17.08 30.61 7.52
N TYR A 34 16.94 31.47 6.52
CA TYR A 34 15.94 32.54 6.55
C TYR A 34 14.50 32.03 6.72
N LYS A 35 14.15 30.93 6.03
CA LYS A 35 12.80 30.33 6.16
C LYS A 35 12.57 29.68 7.52
N ILE A 36 13.60 29.09 8.12
CA ILE A 36 13.55 28.55 9.49
C ILE A 36 13.26 29.68 10.49
N GLU A 37 13.97 30.80 10.39
CA GLU A 37 13.80 31.96 11.27
C GLU A 37 12.43 32.64 11.10
N THR A 38 11.93 32.73 9.89
CA THR A 38 10.69 33.46 9.56
C THR A 38 9.44 32.62 9.51
N GLY A 39 9.55 31.27 9.60
CA GLY A 39 8.42 30.36 9.46
C GLY A 39 7.81 30.28 8.06
N LYS A 40 8.49 30.79 7.03
CA LYS A 40 8.01 30.71 5.63
C LYS A 40 8.06 29.30 5.10
N LYS A 41 7.09 28.93 4.26
CA LYS A 41 7.05 27.62 3.59
C LYS A 41 8.22 27.44 2.63
N VAL A 42 8.71 26.21 2.50
CA VAL A 42 9.76 25.84 1.55
C VAL A 42 9.24 25.95 0.13
N PHE A 43 8.10 25.31 -0.17
CA PHE A 43 7.49 25.34 -1.50
C PHE A 43 6.66 26.61 -1.71
N ASP A 44 6.97 27.33 -2.78
CA ASP A 44 6.25 28.52 -3.25
C ASP A 44 6.00 28.35 -4.76
N LYS A 45 4.83 27.80 -5.12
CA LYS A 45 4.46 27.48 -6.49
C LYS A 45 4.54 28.70 -7.40
N ALA A 46 3.98 29.83 -6.99
CA ALA A 46 3.96 31.05 -7.81
C ALA A 46 5.37 31.56 -8.13
N ARG A 47 6.28 31.50 -7.15
CA ARG A 47 7.67 31.89 -7.34
C ARG A 47 8.42 30.95 -8.28
N GLU A 48 8.14 29.66 -8.23
CA GLU A 48 8.77 28.67 -9.11
C GLU A 48 8.27 28.83 -10.55
N GLU A 49 6.97 29.01 -10.78
CA GLU A 49 6.39 29.29 -12.10
C GLU A 49 6.99 30.56 -12.73
N GLU A 50 7.10 31.66 -11.96
CA GLU A 50 7.77 32.89 -12.41
C GLU A 50 9.22 32.64 -12.82
N LYS A 51 9.94 31.83 -12.05
CA LYS A 51 11.36 31.49 -12.33
C LYS A 51 11.48 30.67 -13.60
N LEU A 52 10.64 29.68 -13.80
CA LEU A 52 10.64 28.85 -15.01
C LEU A 52 10.32 29.66 -16.26
N ALA A 53 9.34 30.56 -16.19
CA ALA A 53 9.04 31.47 -17.30
C ALA A 53 10.26 32.34 -17.67
N LYS A 54 10.97 32.87 -16.67
CA LYS A 54 12.20 33.65 -16.89
C LYS A 54 13.31 32.80 -17.53
N VAL A 55 13.50 31.54 -17.07
CA VAL A 55 14.51 30.64 -17.64
C VAL A 55 14.22 30.32 -19.10
N ARG A 56 12.96 30.03 -19.44
CA ARG A 56 12.53 29.82 -20.83
C ARG A 56 12.84 31.02 -21.71
N ALA A 57 12.60 32.24 -21.22
CA ALA A 57 12.84 33.47 -21.97
C ALA A 57 14.34 33.77 -22.24
N LEU A 58 15.27 33.14 -21.49
CA LEU A 58 16.70 33.27 -21.72
C LEU A 58 17.20 32.40 -22.87
N THR A 59 16.41 31.49 -23.40
CA THR A 59 16.83 30.54 -24.45
C THR A 59 16.49 31.08 -25.85
N HIS A 60 17.21 30.59 -26.86
CA HIS A 60 17.09 31.11 -28.22
C HIS A 60 16.22 30.24 -29.16
N ASN A 61 15.77 29.07 -28.71
CA ASN A 61 14.91 28.18 -29.51
C ASN A 61 14.02 27.30 -28.61
N ALA A 62 12.95 26.74 -29.18
CA ALA A 62 11.96 25.97 -28.45
C ALA A 62 12.51 24.70 -27.81
N PHE A 63 13.45 24.02 -28.47
CA PHE A 63 14.07 22.79 -27.94
C PHE A 63 14.87 23.10 -26.68
N ASN A 64 15.72 24.12 -26.72
CA ASN A 64 16.50 24.54 -25.56
C ASN A 64 15.62 25.14 -24.45
N ALA A 65 14.50 25.79 -24.81
CA ALA A 65 13.56 26.32 -23.83
C ALA A 65 12.92 25.21 -22.99
N HIS A 66 12.55 24.10 -23.63
CA HIS A 66 12.00 22.94 -22.93
C HIS A 66 13.07 22.26 -22.06
N GLY A 67 14.24 21.95 -22.60
CA GLY A 67 15.34 21.36 -21.86
C GLY A 67 15.83 22.19 -20.67
N ALA A 68 15.90 23.53 -20.84
CA ALA A 68 16.27 24.43 -19.75
C ALA A 68 15.19 24.45 -18.65
N GLN A 69 13.92 24.40 -19.03
CA GLN A 69 12.82 24.31 -18.05
C GLN A 69 12.96 23.03 -17.22
N GLU A 70 13.06 21.85 -17.84
CA GLU A 70 13.23 20.58 -17.15
C GLU A 70 14.44 20.58 -16.21
N LEU A 71 15.59 21.06 -16.70
CA LEU A 71 16.79 21.18 -15.88
C LEU A 71 16.57 22.03 -14.63
N PHE A 72 15.93 23.19 -14.77
CA PHE A 72 15.69 24.09 -13.65
C PHE A 72 14.59 23.58 -12.69
N GLU A 73 13.60 22.84 -13.17
CA GLU A 73 12.67 22.10 -12.34
C GLU A 73 13.40 21.12 -11.42
N GLN A 74 14.36 20.35 -11.97
CA GLN A 74 15.22 19.45 -11.19
C GLN A 74 16.08 20.22 -10.17
N ILE A 75 16.74 21.27 -10.59
CA ILE A 75 17.58 22.08 -9.69
C ILE A 75 16.73 22.69 -8.55
N MET A 76 15.52 23.18 -8.82
CA MET A 76 14.63 23.72 -7.78
C MET A 76 14.12 22.61 -6.84
N SER A 77 13.80 21.44 -7.38
CA SER A 77 13.46 20.27 -6.57
C SER A 77 14.60 19.88 -5.62
N MET A 78 15.84 19.83 -6.09
CA MET A 78 17.01 19.59 -5.24
C MET A 78 17.20 20.67 -4.17
N SER A 79 16.98 21.94 -4.53
CA SER A 79 17.02 23.06 -3.58
C SER A 79 15.97 22.91 -2.47
N ARG A 80 14.73 22.51 -2.80
CA ARG A 80 13.69 22.24 -1.79
C ARG A 80 14.11 21.14 -0.83
N LYS A 81 14.70 20.08 -1.33
CA LYS A 81 15.18 18.96 -0.49
C LYS A 81 16.26 19.37 0.48
N LEU A 82 17.22 20.16 0.03
CA LEU A 82 18.23 20.75 0.90
C LEU A 82 17.58 21.59 2.01
N GLN A 83 16.59 22.42 1.65
CA GLN A 83 15.84 23.25 2.61
C GLN A 83 15.07 22.38 3.61
N TYR A 84 14.34 21.36 3.16
CA TYR A 84 13.62 20.42 4.06
C TYR A 84 14.56 19.68 4.98
N ASN A 85 15.72 19.22 4.50
CA ASN A 85 16.73 18.57 5.34
C ASN A 85 17.21 19.50 6.46
N LYS A 86 17.47 20.77 6.16
CA LYS A 86 17.84 21.76 7.19
C LYS A 86 16.72 22.00 8.20
N LEU A 87 15.47 22.08 7.76
CA LEU A 87 14.30 22.20 8.64
C LEU A 87 14.18 20.99 9.59
N VAL A 88 14.43 19.77 9.09
CA VAL A 88 14.46 18.55 9.93
C VAL A 88 15.55 18.66 11.00
N GLN A 89 16.77 19.02 10.60
CA GLN A 89 17.91 19.15 11.52
C GLN A 89 17.69 20.24 12.59
N ALA A 90 17.06 21.33 12.21
CA ALA A 90 16.69 22.42 13.11
C ALA A 90 15.48 22.09 14.03
N GLY A 91 14.86 20.92 13.88
CA GLY A 91 13.65 20.55 14.63
C GLY A 91 12.41 21.39 14.29
N SER A 92 12.49 22.16 13.20
CA SER A 92 11.43 23.10 12.76
C SER A 92 10.31 22.43 11.97
N LEU A 93 10.45 21.16 11.60
CA LEU A 93 9.36 20.34 11.07
C LEU A 93 8.46 19.88 12.21
N GLY A 94 7.19 20.21 12.14
CA GLY A 94 6.19 19.70 13.08
C GLY A 94 6.24 18.17 13.18
N ARG A 95 5.87 17.64 14.33
CA ARG A 95 5.79 16.19 14.55
C ARG A 95 4.67 15.62 13.67
N LEU A 96 4.91 14.45 13.08
CA LEU A 96 3.83 13.65 12.53
C LEU A 96 2.85 13.31 13.66
N PRO A 97 1.54 13.26 13.40
CA PRO A 97 0.54 13.00 14.44
C PRO A 97 0.48 11.51 14.83
N PHE A 98 1.62 10.81 14.78
CA PHE A 98 1.75 9.39 15.11
C PHE A 98 2.69 9.21 16.29
N ILE A 99 2.32 8.29 17.19
CA ILE A 99 3.09 7.95 18.38
C ILE A 99 3.86 6.65 18.16
N GLY A 100 5.18 6.70 18.31
CA GLY A 100 6.02 5.51 18.22
C GLY A 100 5.91 4.67 19.50
N VAL A 101 5.53 3.40 19.34
CA VAL A 101 5.41 2.41 20.42
C VAL A 101 6.46 1.31 20.23
N ASP A 102 6.90 0.68 21.32
CA ASP A 102 7.83 -0.45 21.24
C ASP A 102 7.11 -1.73 20.77
N ARG A 103 5.85 -1.89 21.17
CA ARG A 103 4.97 -3.00 20.75
C ARG A 103 3.52 -2.55 20.72
N LEU A 104 2.70 -3.27 19.98
CA LEU A 104 1.23 -3.10 20.02
C LEU A 104 0.69 -3.78 21.28
N GLU A 105 -0.27 -3.15 21.94
CA GLU A 105 -0.97 -3.73 23.09
C GLU A 105 -2.04 -4.70 22.57
N THR A 106 -1.76 -6.00 22.63
CA THR A 106 -2.62 -7.05 22.06
C THR A 106 -3.20 -8.03 23.08
N GLU A 107 -2.74 -8.02 24.33
CA GLU A 107 -3.11 -9.02 25.35
C GLU A 107 -4.62 -9.07 25.68
N GLN A 108 -5.31 -7.93 25.60
CA GLN A 108 -6.76 -7.84 25.84
C GLN A 108 -7.53 -7.31 24.64
N ALA A 109 -6.87 -7.27 23.48
CA ALA A 109 -7.44 -6.70 22.27
C ALA A 109 -8.66 -7.50 21.80
N ARG A 110 -9.64 -6.77 21.28
CA ARG A 110 -10.78 -7.30 20.54
C ARG A 110 -10.49 -7.14 19.06
N VAL A 111 -10.47 -8.24 18.34
CA VAL A 111 -10.09 -8.24 16.93
C VAL A 111 -11.28 -8.64 16.07
N VAL A 112 -11.60 -7.82 15.08
CA VAL A 112 -12.63 -8.13 14.08
C VAL A 112 -11.97 -8.60 12.77
N PHE A 113 -12.59 -9.55 12.11
CA PHE A 113 -12.20 -9.97 10.77
C PHE A 113 -13.46 -10.19 9.89
N GLN A 114 -13.30 -10.03 8.57
CA GLN A 114 -14.41 -10.28 7.66
C GLN A 114 -14.47 -11.76 7.29
N GLY A 115 -15.68 -12.32 7.24
CA GLY A 115 -15.97 -13.67 6.79
C GLY A 115 -16.59 -14.56 7.85
N ALA A 116 -16.00 -15.73 8.10
CA ALA A 116 -16.47 -16.69 9.10
C ALA A 116 -15.27 -17.41 9.74
N GLU A 117 -15.52 -18.17 10.81
CA GLU A 117 -14.51 -19.07 11.37
C GLU A 117 -13.98 -20.01 10.28
N GLY A 118 -12.66 -20.28 10.30
CA GLY A 118 -12.02 -21.09 9.26
C GLY A 118 -11.76 -20.36 7.94
N ALA A 119 -12.09 -19.07 7.80
CA ALA A 119 -11.67 -18.26 6.66
C ALA A 119 -10.16 -17.94 6.71
N TYR A 120 -9.55 -17.53 5.59
CA TYR A 120 -8.16 -17.08 5.56
C TYR A 120 -7.91 -15.81 6.38
N SER A 121 -8.90 -14.94 6.50
CA SER A 121 -8.88 -13.78 7.41
C SER A 121 -8.82 -14.21 8.89
N HIS A 122 -9.57 -15.26 9.28
CA HIS A 122 -9.47 -15.87 10.60
C HIS A 122 -8.06 -16.45 10.85
N LEU A 123 -7.50 -17.17 9.89
CA LEU A 123 -6.14 -17.68 10.00
C LEU A 123 -5.10 -16.55 10.11
N ALA A 124 -5.26 -15.46 9.35
CA ALA A 124 -4.38 -14.30 9.43
C ALA A 124 -4.46 -13.66 10.83
N MET A 125 -5.64 -13.51 11.36
CA MET A 125 -5.90 -13.02 12.72
C MET A 125 -5.20 -13.88 13.77
N GLN A 126 -5.41 -15.21 13.72
CA GLN A 126 -4.78 -16.14 14.66
C GLN A 126 -3.24 -16.14 14.59
N ARG A 127 -2.67 -16.03 13.38
CA ARG A 127 -1.21 -15.97 13.21
C ARG A 127 -0.58 -14.67 13.73
N TYR A 128 -1.28 -13.57 13.63
CA TYR A 128 -0.79 -12.28 14.09
C TYR A 128 -0.98 -12.04 15.58
N PHE A 129 -2.17 -12.36 16.10
CA PHE A 129 -2.56 -12.08 17.49
C PHE A 129 -2.49 -13.30 18.42
N GLY A 130 -2.36 -14.51 17.87
CA GLY A 130 -2.47 -15.76 18.61
C GLY A 130 -3.90 -16.31 18.65
N GLU A 131 -4.04 -17.60 18.96
CA GLU A 131 -5.33 -18.30 18.95
C GLU A 131 -6.28 -17.89 20.10
N GLN A 132 -5.76 -17.29 21.18
CA GLN A 132 -6.51 -16.95 22.39
C GLN A 132 -7.06 -15.52 22.39
N VAL A 133 -6.81 -14.73 21.33
CA VAL A 133 -7.30 -13.36 21.25
C VAL A 133 -8.81 -13.33 21.16
N LYS A 134 -9.45 -12.37 21.85
CA LYS A 134 -10.90 -12.15 21.74
C LYS A 134 -11.22 -11.65 20.33
N SER A 135 -11.96 -12.44 19.57
CA SER A 135 -12.29 -12.09 18.19
C SER A 135 -13.75 -12.35 17.85
N PHE A 136 -14.23 -11.63 16.85
CA PHE A 136 -15.52 -11.87 16.22
C PHE A 136 -15.42 -11.56 14.72
N HIS A 137 -16.35 -12.08 13.96
CA HIS A 137 -16.40 -11.86 12.52
C HIS A 137 -17.61 -10.99 12.13
N VAL A 138 -17.46 -10.35 10.98
CA VAL A 138 -18.50 -9.53 10.35
C VAL A 138 -18.65 -9.89 8.87
N ASP A 139 -19.74 -9.47 8.28
CA ASP A 139 -20.10 -9.84 6.92
C ASP A 139 -19.35 -9.05 5.84
N THR A 140 -19.10 -7.76 6.08
CA THR A 140 -18.49 -6.86 5.11
C THR A 140 -17.20 -6.22 5.64
N PHE A 141 -16.36 -5.75 4.73
CA PHE A 141 -15.16 -4.99 5.13
C PHE A 141 -15.51 -3.66 5.79
N ARG A 142 -16.61 -3.05 5.35
CA ARG A 142 -17.13 -1.81 5.94
C ARG A 142 -17.53 -2.03 7.41
N ASP A 143 -18.24 -3.12 7.71
CA ASP A 143 -18.60 -3.45 9.10
C ASP A 143 -17.36 -3.60 9.99
N ALA A 144 -16.27 -4.16 9.46
CA ALA A 144 -15.02 -4.27 10.20
C ALA A 144 -14.38 -2.91 10.48
N MET A 145 -14.40 -1.97 9.52
CA MET A 145 -13.91 -0.60 9.73
C MET A 145 -14.77 0.18 10.72
N THR A 146 -16.09 0.03 10.62
CA THR A 146 -17.07 0.63 11.54
C THR A 146 -16.89 0.09 12.97
N ALA A 147 -16.64 -1.22 13.13
CA ALA A 147 -16.40 -1.80 14.44
C ALA A 147 -15.22 -1.18 15.20
N ILE A 148 -14.18 -0.76 14.46
CA ILE A 148 -13.04 -0.01 15.03
C ILE A 148 -13.46 1.42 15.38
N GLU A 149 -14.16 2.11 14.48
CA GLU A 149 -14.59 3.49 14.68
C GLU A 149 -15.53 3.62 15.89
N GLU A 150 -16.48 2.68 16.06
CA GLU A 150 -17.40 2.62 17.19
C GLU A 150 -16.75 2.09 18.48
N GLY A 151 -15.53 1.59 18.43
CA GLY A 151 -14.80 1.04 19.57
C GLY A 151 -15.31 -0.33 20.04
N SER A 152 -16.04 -1.09 19.23
CA SER A 152 -16.42 -2.48 19.49
C SER A 152 -15.25 -3.44 19.22
N ALA A 153 -14.31 -3.07 18.35
CA ALA A 153 -13.03 -3.72 18.10
C ALA A 153 -11.86 -2.74 18.27
N ASP A 154 -10.71 -3.24 18.65
CA ASP A 154 -9.47 -2.49 18.77
C ASP A 154 -8.61 -2.61 17.50
N PHE A 155 -8.73 -3.76 16.81
CA PHE A 155 -8.05 -4.03 15.54
C PHE A 155 -8.97 -4.75 14.55
N ALA A 156 -8.75 -4.53 13.25
CA ALA A 156 -9.33 -5.32 12.18
C ALA A 156 -8.25 -6.02 11.36
N VAL A 157 -8.57 -7.21 10.85
CA VAL A 157 -7.74 -7.97 9.92
C VAL A 157 -8.43 -8.02 8.56
N LEU A 158 -7.84 -7.37 7.55
CA LEU A 158 -8.47 -7.15 6.25
C LEU A 158 -7.52 -7.54 5.10
N PRO A 159 -7.99 -8.27 4.07
CA PRO A 159 -7.18 -8.62 2.91
C PRO A 159 -6.98 -7.40 2.02
N ILE A 160 -5.73 -7.00 1.73
CA ILE A 160 -5.49 -5.85 0.85
C ILE A 160 -5.11 -6.26 -0.58
N GLU A 161 -4.44 -7.39 -0.72
CA GLU A 161 -4.10 -7.92 -2.05
C GLU A 161 -3.84 -9.45 -2.01
N ASN A 162 -4.03 -10.06 -3.17
CA ASN A 162 -3.68 -11.46 -3.40
C ASN A 162 -2.75 -11.55 -4.62
N SER A 163 -1.72 -12.39 -4.55
CA SER A 163 -0.68 -12.50 -5.58
C SER A 163 -1.18 -12.98 -6.94
N THR A 164 -2.37 -13.60 -7.01
CA THR A 164 -2.98 -14.11 -8.24
C THR A 164 -4.24 -13.36 -8.65
N ALA A 165 -4.97 -12.78 -7.70
CA ALA A 165 -6.22 -12.06 -7.94
C ALA A 165 -6.04 -10.52 -8.01
N GLY A 166 -4.88 -10.01 -7.56
CA GLY A 166 -4.63 -8.57 -7.51
C GLY A 166 -5.14 -7.93 -6.23
N ILE A 167 -5.45 -6.65 -6.32
CA ILE A 167 -5.86 -5.81 -5.18
C ILE A 167 -7.31 -6.07 -4.77
N VAL A 168 -7.60 -5.87 -3.48
CA VAL A 168 -8.96 -5.78 -2.96
C VAL A 168 -9.35 -4.30 -2.92
N SER A 169 -9.93 -3.83 -4.04
CA SER A 169 -10.21 -2.42 -4.30
C SER A 169 -10.98 -1.71 -3.20
N GLU A 170 -12.01 -2.37 -2.65
CA GLU A 170 -12.87 -1.84 -1.58
C GLU A 170 -12.05 -1.45 -0.33
N ILE A 171 -11.01 -2.21 0.01
CA ILE A 171 -10.17 -1.90 1.19
C ILE A 171 -9.43 -0.57 1.01
N TYR A 172 -8.95 -0.28 -0.19
CA TYR A 172 -8.29 1.00 -0.48
C TYR A 172 -9.25 2.18 -0.33
N ASP A 173 -10.50 2.03 -0.79
CA ASP A 173 -11.52 3.05 -0.68
C ASP A 173 -11.90 3.28 0.79
N LEU A 174 -12.08 2.22 1.56
CA LEU A 174 -12.36 2.28 3.00
C LEU A 174 -11.21 2.89 3.81
N LEU A 175 -9.95 2.61 3.47
CA LEU A 175 -8.77 3.24 4.11
C LEU A 175 -8.72 4.76 3.88
N VAL A 176 -9.35 5.27 2.82
CA VAL A 176 -9.47 6.71 2.61
C VAL A 176 -10.65 7.30 3.37
N GLU A 177 -11.77 6.60 3.38
CA GLU A 177 -13.01 7.05 4.02
C GLU A 177 -12.92 7.08 5.55
N PHE A 178 -12.42 6.00 6.16
CA PHE A 178 -12.32 5.87 7.62
C PHE A 178 -10.99 6.41 8.16
N GLU A 179 -11.00 7.01 9.36
CA GLU A 179 -9.78 7.43 10.08
C GLU A 179 -9.13 6.23 10.79
N ASN A 180 -8.88 5.18 10.04
CA ASN A 180 -8.22 3.95 10.46
C ASN A 180 -6.84 3.85 9.82
N TYR A 181 -5.87 3.26 10.55
CA TYR A 181 -4.44 3.26 10.18
C TYR A 181 -3.87 1.85 10.22
N ILE A 182 -3.01 1.54 9.26
CA ILE A 182 -2.31 0.26 9.17
C ILE A 182 -1.17 0.24 10.20
N VAL A 183 -1.15 -0.77 11.06
CA VAL A 183 -0.14 -0.95 12.10
C VAL A 183 0.60 -2.27 12.00
N GLY A 184 0.26 -3.11 11.02
CA GLY A 184 0.91 -4.38 10.77
C GLY A 184 0.41 -5.04 9.50
N GLU A 185 1.12 -6.08 9.08
CA GLU A 185 0.69 -6.95 7.98
C GLU A 185 0.95 -8.43 8.31
N GLN A 186 0.14 -9.30 7.72
CA GLN A 186 0.30 -10.75 7.79
C GLN A 186 0.13 -11.36 6.41
N ILE A 187 1.15 -12.05 5.93
CA ILE A 187 1.07 -12.78 4.66
C ILE A 187 0.64 -14.21 4.95
N ILE A 188 -0.40 -14.68 4.25
CA ILE A 188 -0.93 -16.03 4.34
C ILE A 188 -0.76 -16.72 2.99
N ARG A 189 -0.07 -17.84 2.96
CA ARG A 189 -0.09 -18.72 1.80
C ARG A 189 -1.48 -19.33 1.64
N ILE A 190 -2.02 -19.26 0.44
CA ILE A 190 -3.34 -19.77 0.10
C ILE A 190 -3.18 -21.16 -0.53
N GLU A 191 -3.56 -22.17 0.22
CA GLU A 191 -3.61 -23.54 -0.25
C GLU A 191 -5.05 -24.05 -0.12
N HIS A 192 -5.69 -24.25 -1.28
CA HIS A 192 -7.02 -24.80 -1.31
C HIS A 192 -6.98 -26.32 -1.21
N CYS A 193 -7.87 -26.84 -0.38
CA CYS A 193 -8.09 -28.28 -0.21
C CYS A 193 -9.53 -28.63 -0.61
N LEU A 194 -9.72 -29.83 -1.11
CA LEU A 194 -11.06 -30.41 -1.23
C LEU A 194 -11.43 -31.02 0.12
N LEU A 195 -12.53 -30.57 0.69
CA LEU A 195 -13.02 -30.94 2.03
C LEU A 195 -14.34 -31.69 1.89
N GLY A 196 -14.49 -32.78 2.63
CA GLY A 196 -15.73 -33.55 2.68
C GLY A 196 -16.00 -34.07 4.08
N LEU A 197 -17.11 -34.75 4.27
CA LEU A 197 -17.42 -35.41 5.54
C LEU A 197 -16.42 -36.55 5.81
N PRO A 198 -16.11 -36.85 7.08
CA PRO A 198 -15.21 -37.95 7.41
C PRO A 198 -15.61 -39.27 6.77
N GLY A 199 -14.64 -39.97 6.16
CA GLY A 199 -14.86 -41.20 5.46
C GLY A 199 -15.56 -41.12 4.10
N THR A 200 -15.64 -39.91 3.51
CA THR A 200 -16.13 -39.72 2.14
C THR A 200 -15.04 -40.09 1.12
N ASP A 201 -15.41 -40.90 0.11
CA ASP A 201 -14.56 -41.17 -1.06
C ASP A 201 -14.78 -40.08 -2.11
N ILE A 202 -13.70 -39.63 -2.75
CA ILE A 202 -13.76 -38.58 -3.81
C ILE A 202 -14.68 -39.01 -4.96
N SER A 203 -14.77 -40.30 -5.28
CA SER A 203 -15.64 -40.84 -6.32
C SER A 203 -17.14 -40.65 -6.04
N GLN A 204 -17.53 -40.41 -4.82
CA GLN A 204 -18.92 -40.16 -4.43
C GLN A 204 -19.36 -38.71 -4.64
N ILE A 205 -18.41 -37.78 -4.82
CA ILE A 205 -18.70 -36.35 -4.90
C ILE A 205 -19.45 -36.05 -6.21
N LYS A 206 -20.53 -35.27 -6.09
CA LYS A 206 -21.35 -34.77 -7.19
C LYS A 206 -21.45 -33.24 -7.21
N THR A 207 -21.26 -32.58 -6.06
CA THR A 207 -21.39 -31.14 -5.97
C THR A 207 -20.24 -30.56 -5.15
N VAL A 208 -19.62 -29.50 -5.67
CA VAL A 208 -18.54 -28.76 -5.00
C VAL A 208 -18.95 -27.32 -4.80
N TYR A 209 -18.79 -26.85 -3.57
CA TYR A 209 -19.09 -25.48 -3.15
C TYR A 209 -17.80 -24.71 -2.89
N SER A 210 -17.73 -23.46 -3.30
CA SER A 210 -16.66 -22.54 -2.91
C SER A 210 -16.98 -21.10 -3.30
N HIS A 211 -16.08 -20.16 -2.95
CA HIS A 211 -16.10 -18.81 -3.50
C HIS A 211 -15.73 -18.83 -5.01
N PRO A 212 -16.34 -17.96 -5.85
CA PRO A 212 -16.05 -17.93 -7.28
C PRO A 212 -14.56 -17.88 -7.62
N GLN A 213 -13.80 -17.05 -6.90
CA GLN A 213 -12.35 -16.92 -7.07
C GLN A 213 -11.61 -18.24 -6.82
N SER A 214 -12.01 -19.00 -5.80
CA SER A 214 -11.36 -20.29 -5.46
C SER A 214 -11.74 -21.38 -6.44
N LEU A 215 -12.97 -21.39 -6.97
CA LEU A 215 -13.35 -22.27 -8.08
C LEU A 215 -12.48 -21.99 -9.30
N MET A 216 -12.31 -20.74 -9.68
CA MET A 216 -11.47 -20.32 -10.81
C MET A 216 -9.99 -20.70 -10.58
N GLN A 217 -9.46 -20.49 -9.37
CA GLN A 217 -8.09 -20.87 -9.01
C GLN A 217 -7.89 -22.41 -8.98
N SER A 218 -8.95 -23.19 -8.89
CA SER A 218 -8.95 -24.65 -8.89
C SER A 218 -9.44 -25.27 -10.20
N ALA A 219 -9.61 -24.46 -11.26
CA ALA A 219 -10.24 -24.90 -12.52
C ALA A 219 -9.54 -26.10 -13.16
N LYS A 220 -8.22 -26.19 -13.10
CA LYS A 220 -7.46 -27.34 -13.64
C LYS A 220 -7.81 -28.66 -12.91
N PHE A 221 -7.96 -28.59 -11.58
CA PHE A 221 -8.39 -29.75 -10.80
C PHE A 221 -9.85 -30.11 -11.09
N LEU A 222 -10.72 -29.10 -11.15
CA LEU A 222 -12.15 -29.29 -11.42
C LEU A 222 -12.40 -29.83 -12.84
N ALA A 223 -11.57 -29.49 -13.83
CA ALA A 223 -11.65 -30.02 -15.19
C ALA A 223 -11.38 -31.54 -15.27
N SER A 224 -10.73 -32.14 -14.27
CA SER A 224 -10.60 -33.61 -14.19
C SER A 224 -11.81 -34.31 -13.55
N HIS A 225 -12.86 -33.54 -13.18
CA HIS A 225 -14.10 -34.03 -12.57
C HIS A 225 -15.28 -33.27 -13.19
N GLU A 226 -15.46 -33.41 -14.51
CA GLU A 226 -16.46 -32.69 -15.31
C GLU A 226 -17.91 -32.99 -14.91
N ASP A 227 -18.14 -34.12 -14.27
CA ASP A 227 -19.43 -34.55 -13.73
C ASP A 227 -19.85 -33.81 -12.43
N TRP A 228 -18.92 -33.08 -11.80
CA TRP A 228 -19.22 -32.35 -10.59
C TRP A 228 -19.94 -31.02 -10.87
N LYS A 229 -21.06 -30.81 -10.17
CA LYS A 229 -21.75 -29.51 -10.18
C LYS A 229 -20.96 -28.51 -9.31
N GLN A 230 -20.53 -27.41 -9.90
CA GLN A 230 -19.88 -26.32 -9.19
C GLN A 230 -20.90 -25.27 -8.74
N VAL A 231 -20.89 -24.91 -7.45
CA VAL A 231 -21.83 -23.93 -6.87
C VAL A 231 -21.05 -22.85 -6.13
N SER A 232 -21.26 -21.61 -6.53
CA SER A 232 -20.62 -20.45 -5.90
C SER A 232 -21.33 -20.04 -4.61
N LEU A 233 -20.55 -19.76 -3.57
CA LEU A 233 -21.01 -19.23 -2.29
C LEU A 233 -20.22 -17.97 -1.91
N LYS A 234 -20.71 -17.24 -0.90
CA LYS A 234 -20.17 -15.95 -0.46
C LYS A 234 -18.70 -16.01 -0.05
N ASN A 235 -18.26 -17.10 0.61
CA ASN A 235 -16.87 -17.37 0.93
C ASN A 235 -16.60 -18.88 1.12
N ASN A 236 -15.31 -19.24 1.23
CA ASN A 236 -14.85 -20.63 1.32
C ASN A 236 -15.25 -21.27 2.66
N ALA A 237 -15.26 -20.52 3.75
CA ALA A 237 -15.63 -21.06 5.06
C ALA A 237 -17.13 -21.38 5.13
N PHE A 238 -17.99 -20.56 4.54
CA PHE A 238 -19.41 -20.88 4.38
C PHE A 238 -19.65 -22.12 3.52
N ALA A 239 -18.80 -22.37 2.53
CA ALA A 239 -18.88 -23.61 1.75
C ALA A 239 -18.58 -24.84 2.62
N ALA A 240 -17.57 -24.77 3.47
CA ALA A 240 -17.22 -25.82 4.40
C ALA A 240 -18.31 -26.02 5.47
N GLU A 241 -18.83 -24.93 6.04
CA GLU A 241 -19.92 -24.93 7.00
C GLU A 241 -21.18 -25.61 6.43
N LYS A 242 -21.54 -25.27 5.17
CA LYS A 242 -22.69 -25.88 4.49
C LYS A 242 -22.54 -27.38 4.35
N VAL A 243 -21.39 -27.87 3.85
CA VAL A 243 -21.14 -29.31 3.69
C VAL A 243 -21.21 -30.03 5.03
N SER A 244 -20.67 -29.44 6.09
CA SER A 244 -20.73 -30.00 7.44
C SER A 244 -22.18 -30.08 7.97
N LYS A 245 -22.98 -29.01 7.82
CA LYS A 245 -24.37 -28.94 8.31
C LYS A 245 -25.34 -29.86 7.54
N GLU A 246 -25.18 -29.98 6.22
CA GLU A 246 -26.07 -30.82 5.42
C GLU A 246 -25.81 -32.33 5.57
N GLY A 247 -24.61 -32.73 5.95
CA GLY A 247 -24.28 -34.11 6.23
C GLY A 247 -24.37 -35.05 5.03
N ASP A 248 -24.31 -34.50 3.78
CA ASP A 248 -24.41 -35.27 2.55
C ASP A 248 -23.00 -35.58 2.01
N ARG A 249 -22.65 -36.86 1.95
CA ARG A 249 -21.34 -37.34 1.44
C ARG A 249 -21.11 -37.13 -0.06
N THR A 250 -22.15 -36.74 -0.81
CA THR A 250 -21.99 -36.40 -2.22
C THR A 250 -21.57 -34.95 -2.45
N GLN A 251 -21.38 -34.20 -1.36
CA GLN A 251 -20.99 -32.81 -1.36
C GLN A 251 -19.58 -32.62 -0.83
N ALA A 252 -18.87 -31.65 -1.42
CA ALA A 252 -17.56 -31.22 -0.96
C ALA A 252 -17.43 -29.71 -1.01
N ALA A 253 -16.46 -29.16 -0.27
CA ALA A 253 -16.10 -27.75 -0.32
C ALA A 253 -14.64 -27.57 -0.77
N ILE A 254 -14.33 -26.54 -1.53
CA ILE A 254 -12.97 -26.08 -1.74
C ILE A 254 -12.71 -24.91 -0.78
N ALA A 255 -11.85 -25.15 0.22
CA ALA A 255 -11.49 -24.20 1.25
C ALA A 255 -10.09 -24.47 1.80
N GLY A 256 -9.60 -23.67 2.74
CA GLY A 256 -8.33 -23.91 3.43
C GLY A 256 -8.45 -25.01 4.51
N GLU A 257 -7.31 -25.58 4.90
CA GLU A 257 -7.24 -26.59 5.97
C GLU A 257 -7.89 -26.11 7.29
N GLN A 258 -7.77 -24.83 7.61
CA GLN A 258 -8.39 -24.26 8.81
C GLN A 258 -9.91 -24.38 8.82
N ALA A 259 -10.55 -24.36 7.65
CA ALA A 259 -11.99 -24.59 7.55
C ALA A 259 -12.35 -26.07 7.83
N ALA A 260 -11.49 -27.00 7.44
CA ALA A 260 -11.70 -28.41 7.80
C ALA A 260 -11.71 -28.60 9.32
N LYS A 261 -10.75 -27.99 10.02
CA LYS A 261 -10.67 -28.02 11.49
C LYS A 261 -11.89 -27.36 12.16
N ALA A 262 -12.29 -26.19 11.67
CA ALA A 262 -13.40 -25.45 12.24
C ALA A 262 -14.77 -26.18 12.13
N TYR A 263 -14.98 -26.89 11.03
CA TYR A 263 -16.27 -27.53 10.73
C TYR A 263 -16.26 -29.07 10.80
N GLY A 264 -15.18 -29.69 11.31
CA GLY A 264 -15.08 -31.14 11.47
C GLY A 264 -15.11 -31.93 10.16
N LEU A 265 -14.56 -31.34 9.09
CA LEU A 265 -14.42 -31.96 7.78
C LEU A 265 -13.06 -32.65 7.63
N GLU A 266 -13.00 -33.64 6.75
CA GLU A 266 -11.77 -34.33 6.34
C GLU A 266 -11.22 -33.70 5.05
N ILE A 267 -9.89 -33.61 4.96
CA ILE A 267 -9.21 -33.18 3.75
C ILE A 267 -9.12 -34.37 2.80
N LEU A 268 -9.96 -34.35 1.76
CA LEU A 268 -9.96 -35.41 0.73
C LEU A 268 -8.78 -35.24 -0.25
N LYS A 269 -8.40 -33.99 -0.55
CA LYS A 269 -7.25 -33.66 -1.39
C LYS A 269 -6.66 -32.30 -1.02
N ARG A 270 -5.33 -32.22 -0.91
CA ARG A 270 -4.57 -30.99 -0.70
C ARG A 270 -4.14 -30.38 -2.04
N GLY A 271 -3.89 -29.06 -2.06
CA GLY A 271 -3.26 -28.37 -3.16
C GLY A 271 -4.06 -28.44 -4.46
N VAL A 272 -5.38 -28.19 -4.39
CA VAL A 272 -6.25 -28.19 -5.58
C VAL A 272 -6.18 -26.90 -6.39
N ASN A 273 -5.51 -25.86 -5.88
CA ASN A 273 -5.26 -24.61 -6.61
C ASN A 273 -4.11 -24.76 -7.61
N GLN A 274 -4.21 -24.04 -8.75
CA GLN A 274 -3.25 -24.12 -9.86
C GLN A 274 -1.90 -23.44 -9.55
N ALA A 275 -1.93 -22.32 -8.82
CA ALA A 275 -0.74 -21.54 -8.52
C ALA A 275 -0.18 -21.96 -7.14
N GLU A 276 1.05 -22.49 -7.15
CA GLU A 276 1.73 -22.87 -5.90
C GLU A 276 2.12 -21.67 -5.02
N ASN A 277 2.36 -20.50 -5.62
CA ASN A 277 2.79 -19.28 -4.95
C ASN A 277 1.62 -18.32 -4.65
N ASN A 278 0.40 -18.85 -4.50
CA ASN A 278 -0.75 -18.03 -4.13
C ASN A 278 -0.63 -17.58 -2.67
N SER A 279 -0.64 -16.26 -2.46
CA SER A 279 -0.55 -15.66 -1.14
C SER A 279 -1.46 -14.45 -1.04
N THR A 280 -2.07 -14.24 0.11
CA THR A 280 -2.84 -13.03 0.41
C THR A 280 -2.14 -12.24 1.49
N ARG A 281 -1.97 -10.94 1.24
CA ARG A 281 -1.48 -9.97 2.21
C ARG A 281 -2.69 -9.40 2.95
N PHE A 282 -2.71 -9.59 4.28
CA PHE A 282 -3.67 -9.01 5.19
C PHE A 282 -3.01 -7.84 5.91
N ILE A 283 -3.75 -6.75 6.10
CA ILE A 283 -3.35 -5.61 6.92
C ILE A 283 -4.04 -5.67 8.27
N ILE A 284 -3.34 -5.18 9.28
CA ILE A 284 -3.85 -4.97 10.63
C ILE A 284 -4.14 -3.49 10.78
N VAL A 285 -5.39 -3.16 11.09
CA VAL A 285 -5.88 -1.79 11.09
C VAL A 285 -6.42 -1.41 12.47
N THR A 286 -6.18 -0.17 12.91
CA THR A 286 -6.71 0.42 14.15
C THR A 286 -7.04 1.89 13.93
N ASN A 287 -7.87 2.50 14.80
CA ASN A 287 -8.15 3.95 14.78
C ASN A 287 -7.06 4.79 15.49
N GLN A 288 -6.08 4.14 16.11
CA GLN A 288 -5.01 4.83 16.82
C GLN A 288 -3.89 5.26 15.86
N LYS A 289 -3.45 6.51 15.96
CA LYS A 289 -2.28 7.03 15.22
C LYS A 289 -0.98 6.57 15.89
N ILE A 290 -0.71 5.29 15.82
CA ILE A 290 0.49 4.67 16.39
C ILE A 290 1.30 3.95 15.30
N PHE A 291 2.57 3.74 15.57
CA PHE A 291 3.45 2.90 14.75
C PHE A 291 4.50 2.23 15.63
N ARG A 292 4.94 1.05 15.25
CA ARG A 292 6.04 0.38 15.93
C ARG A 292 7.37 1.08 15.58
N LYS A 293 8.23 1.27 16.58
CA LYS A 293 9.56 1.90 16.36
C LYS A 293 10.46 1.10 15.41
N ASP A 294 10.22 -0.21 15.27
CA ASP A 294 10.91 -1.11 14.34
C ASP A 294 10.17 -1.33 13.02
N ALA A 295 9.09 -0.58 12.77
CA ALA A 295 8.34 -0.64 11.52
C ALA A 295 9.23 -0.27 10.32
N GLY A 296 9.08 -1.01 9.21
CA GLY A 296 9.93 -0.86 8.04
C GLY A 296 9.19 -0.46 6.76
N LYS A 297 7.87 -0.35 6.79
CA LYS A 297 7.04 -0.04 5.63
C LYS A 297 6.06 1.07 5.93
N ILE A 298 5.89 1.99 4.99
CA ILE A 298 4.93 3.08 5.07
C ILE A 298 3.98 3.00 3.89
N SER A 299 2.69 3.16 4.17
CA SER A 299 1.66 3.30 3.15
C SER A 299 1.05 4.69 3.21
N ILE A 300 0.93 5.32 2.05
CA ILE A 300 0.27 6.62 1.88
C ILE A 300 -0.73 6.58 0.74
N CYS A 301 -1.69 7.50 0.80
CA CYS A 301 -2.60 7.80 -0.31
C CYS A 301 -2.46 9.28 -0.64
N LEU A 302 -2.38 9.62 -1.93
CA LEU A 302 -2.30 11.00 -2.38
C LEU A 302 -3.06 11.24 -3.68
N GLU A 303 -3.61 12.44 -3.80
CA GLU A 303 -4.22 12.96 -5.00
C GLU A 303 -3.23 13.89 -5.69
N VAL A 304 -2.96 13.62 -6.96
CA VAL A 304 -1.99 14.38 -7.75
C VAL A 304 -2.74 15.38 -8.63
N PRO A 305 -2.25 16.62 -8.80
CA PRO A 305 -2.81 17.54 -9.77
C PRO A 305 -2.83 16.92 -11.16
N HIS A 306 -3.92 17.13 -11.92
CA HIS A 306 -4.05 16.61 -13.28
C HIS A 306 -3.33 17.53 -14.27
N GLU A 307 -2.00 17.55 -14.20
CA GLU A 307 -1.10 18.38 -14.99
C GLU A 307 0.06 17.53 -15.51
N SER A 308 0.64 17.95 -16.65
CA SER A 308 1.80 17.25 -17.21
C SER A 308 2.96 17.24 -16.21
N GLY A 309 3.57 16.07 -15.98
CA GLY A 309 4.71 15.90 -15.09
C GLY A 309 4.36 15.76 -13.59
N SER A 310 3.12 15.97 -13.16
CA SER A 310 2.74 15.95 -11.73
C SER A 310 3.13 14.66 -11.03
N LEU A 311 2.89 13.49 -11.63
CA LEU A 311 3.28 12.21 -11.04
C LEU A 311 4.81 12.09 -10.93
N TYR A 312 5.56 12.56 -11.93
CA TYR A 312 7.02 12.56 -11.90
C TYR A 312 7.56 13.41 -10.73
N HIS A 313 7.00 14.60 -10.50
CA HIS A 313 7.39 15.46 -9.38
C HIS A 313 7.12 14.79 -8.03
N ILE A 314 5.96 14.17 -7.86
CA ILE A 314 5.63 13.38 -6.67
C ILE A 314 6.64 12.24 -6.46
N LEU A 315 6.91 11.44 -7.50
CA LEU A 315 7.84 10.31 -7.42
C LEU A 315 9.28 10.76 -7.14
N SER A 316 9.65 11.98 -7.56
CA SER A 316 10.97 12.53 -7.31
C SER A 316 11.30 12.64 -5.81
N HIS A 317 10.31 12.81 -4.92
CA HIS A 317 10.54 12.86 -3.48
C HIS A 317 11.07 11.54 -2.91
N PHE A 318 10.67 10.40 -3.47
CA PHE A 318 11.22 9.09 -3.08
C PHE A 318 12.64 8.93 -3.58
N ILE A 319 12.88 9.20 -4.86
CA ILE A 319 14.21 9.08 -5.50
C ILE A 319 15.26 9.88 -4.72
N TYR A 320 14.97 11.12 -4.41
CA TYR A 320 15.96 12.04 -3.82
C TYR A 320 16.14 11.88 -2.30
N ASN A 321 15.23 11.18 -1.65
CA ASN A 321 15.40 10.77 -0.27
C ASN A 321 15.89 9.32 -0.15
N ASN A 322 16.27 8.71 -1.28
CA ASN A 322 16.72 7.32 -1.37
C ASN A 322 15.75 6.33 -0.70
N LEU A 323 14.45 6.54 -0.93
CA LEU A 323 13.38 5.69 -0.41
C LEU A 323 12.96 4.70 -1.50
N ASN A 324 12.94 3.42 -1.16
CA ASN A 324 12.55 2.35 -2.07
C ASN A 324 11.02 2.19 -2.05
N MET A 325 10.37 2.50 -3.18
CA MET A 325 8.95 2.21 -3.37
C MET A 325 8.76 0.73 -3.67
N THR A 326 7.88 0.09 -2.93
CA THR A 326 7.56 -1.34 -3.10
C THR A 326 6.23 -1.57 -3.82
N LYS A 327 5.36 -0.56 -3.86
CA LYS A 327 4.07 -0.60 -4.57
C LYS A 327 3.63 0.79 -4.99
N ILE A 328 2.99 0.85 -6.14
CA ILE A 328 2.17 1.98 -6.58
C ILE A 328 0.89 1.44 -7.23
N GLU A 329 -0.25 1.95 -6.80
CA GLU A 329 -1.56 1.58 -7.31
C GLU A 329 -2.38 2.84 -7.57
N SER A 330 -3.06 2.92 -8.70
CA SER A 330 -3.92 4.06 -9.04
C SER A 330 -5.39 3.67 -8.96
N ARG A 331 -6.20 4.53 -8.35
CA ARG A 331 -7.65 4.36 -8.28
C ARG A 331 -8.35 5.62 -8.75
N PRO A 332 -9.40 5.51 -9.57
CA PRO A 332 -10.24 6.65 -9.93
C PRO A 332 -10.79 7.32 -8.67
N ILE A 333 -10.95 8.64 -8.72
CA ILE A 333 -11.66 9.39 -7.68
C ILE A 333 -13.12 9.44 -8.09
N GLU A 334 -14.02 8.98 -7.23
CA GLU A 334 -15.46 9.10 -7.47
C GLU A 334 -15.86 10.57 -7.68
N GLU A 335 -16.79 10.82 -8.58
CA GLU A 335 -17.30 12.16 -8.94
C GLU A 335 -16.27 13.09 -9.62
N ARG A 336 -15.07 12.60 -9.98
CA ARG A 336 -14.06 13.39 -10.71
C ARG A 336 -13.58 12.62 -11.94
N ASP A 337 -14.05 13.01 -13.09
CA ASP A 337 -13.69 12.38 -14.36
C ASP A 337 -12.18 12.49 -14.62
N TRP A 338 -11.56 11.34 -14.87
CA TRP A 338 -10.13 11.20 -15.23
C TRP A 338 -9.14 11.70 -14.17
N GLU A 339 -9.57 11.95 -12.92
CA GLU A 339 -8.68 12.18 -11.79
C GLU A 339 -8.43 10.88 -11.01
N TYR A 340 -7.22 10.73 -10.49
CA TYR A 340 -6.77 9.50 -9.84
C TYR A 340 -6.17 9.80 -8.47
N ARG A 341 -6.39 8.85 -7.59
CA ARG A 341 -5.74 8.74 -6.29
C ARG A 341 -4.67 7.66 -6.39
N PHE A 342 -3.48 7.92 -5.86
CA PHE A 342 -2.36 6.99 -5.86
C PHE A 342 -2.11 6.47 -4.44
N PHE A 343 -2.04 5.16 -4.32
CA PHE A 343 -1.62 4.46 -3.11
C PHE A 343 -0.19 4.01 -3.32
N ILE A 344 0.70 4.38 -2.39
CA ILE A 344 2.13 4.10 -2.50
C ILE A 344 2.59 3.44 -1.20
N ASP A 345 3.20 2.26 -1.33
CA ASP A 345 3.95 1.62 -0.25
C ASP A 345 5.45 1.84 -0.49
N PHE A 346 6.19 2.19 0.53
CA PHE A 346 7.65 2.37 0.48
C PHE A 346 8.32 1.97 1.79
N GLU A 347 9.60 1.64 1.71
CA GLU A 347 10.41 1.26 2.86
C GLU A 347 10.80 2.51 3.66
N GLY A 348 10.70 2.42 5.00
CA GLY A 348 11.09 3.48 5.90
C GLY A 348 10.35 3.48 7.23
N ASN A 349 10.76 4.40 8.11
CA ASN A 349 10.16 4.60 9.42
C ASN A 349 9.86 6.09 9.65
N PHE A 350 8.77 6.42 10.34
CA PHE A 350 8.44 7.82 10.66
C PHE A 350 9.48 8.53 11.55
N ALA A 351 10.37 7.78 12.19
CA ALA A 351 11.50 8.36 12.92
C ALA A 351 12.57 8.92 11.98
N ASP A 352 12.69 8.39 10.75
CA ASP A 352 13.76 8.70 9.82
C ASP A 352 13.65 10.11 9.24
N GLY A 353 14.78 10.82 9.15
CA GLY A 353 14.85 12.15 8.57
C GLY A 353 14.48 12.18 7.08
N ALA A 354 14.93 11.19 6.32
CA ALA A 354 14.62 11.04 4.89
C ALA A 354 13.10 10.87 4.64
N VAL A 355 12.45 10.06 5.48
CA VAL A 355 11.00 9.85 5.43
C VAL A 355 10.24 11.13 5.76
N LYS A 356 10.62 11.83 6.85
CA LYS A 356 9.99 13.11 7.23
C LYS A 356 10.11 14.15 6.13
N ASN A 357 11.28 14.22 5.50
CA ASN A 357 11.56 15.10 4.39
C ASN A 357 10.68 14.79 3.16
N ALA A 358 10.62 13.52 2.76
CA ALA A 358 9.77 13.09 1.64
C ALA A 358 8.30 13.37 1.91
N LEU A 359 7.77 12.96 3.07
CA LEU A 359 6.36 13.16 3.44
C LEU A 359 5.97 14.66 3.50
N ARG A 360 6.91 15.53 3.88
CA ARG A 360 6.68 16.97 3.86
C ARG A 360 6.57 17.50 2.45
N GLY A 361 7.53 17.17 1.58
CA GLY A 361 7.49 17.58 0.18
C GLY A 361 6.26 17.05 -0.55
N LEU A 362 5.91 15.80 -0.34
CA LEU A 362 4.69 15.17 -0.89
C LEU A 362 3.43 15.93 -0.45
N ARG A 363 3.32 16.30 0.83
CA ARG A 363 2.18 17.05 1.35
C ARG A 363 2.05 18.45 0.77
N ASP A 364 3.17 19.12 0.51
CA ASP A 364 3.18 20.47 -0.04
C ASP A 364 2.84 20.48 -1.55
N GLU A 365 3.14 19.41 -2.29
CA GLU A 365 2.91 19.30 -3.75
C GLU A 365 1.63 18.53 -4.12
N ALA A 366 1.19 17.56 -3.32
CA ALA A 366 -0.05 16.85 -3.56
C ALA A 366 -1.27 17.74 -3.31
N ARG A 367 -2.36 17.52 -4.05
CA ARG A 367 -3.65 18.18 -3.80
C ARG A 367 -4.24 17.74 -2.45
N ASN A 368 -4.11 16.45 -2.15
CA ASN A 368 -4.50 15.86 -0.88
C ASN A 368 -3.56 14.67 -0.57
N MET A 369 -3.29 14.45 0.71
CA MET A 369 -2.45 13.34 1.15
C MET A 369 -2.93 12.80 2.50
N LYS A 370 -3.14 11.48 2.56
CA LYS A 370 -3.40 10.72 3.79
C LYS A 370 -2.27 9.73 4.05
N ILE A 371 -1.72 9.75 5.26
CA ILE A 371 -0.82 8.69 5.73
C ILE A 371 -1.70 7.54 6.21
N LEU A 372 -1.53 6.37 5.61
CA LEU A 372 -2.32 5.18 5.93
C LEU A 372 -1.70 4.37 7.06
N GLY A 373 -0.39 4.45 7.26
CA GLY A 373 0.29 3.79 8.37
C GLY A 373 1.79 3.62 8.18
N ASN A 374 2.47 3.21 9.27
CA ASN A 374 3.85 2.74 9.28
C ASN A 374 3.91 1.43 10.09
N TYR A 375 4.33 0.31 9.45
CA TYR A 375 4.21 -1.05 9.97
C TYR A 375 5.31 -2.00 9.49
#